data_503cfcc450a99c2ae2cba1322edf15f3
#
_entry.id   503cfcc450a99c2ae2cba1322edf15f3
#
_cell.length_a   1.000
_cell.length_b   1.000
_cell.length_c   1.000
_cell.angle_alpha   90.00
_cell.angle_beta   90.00
_cell.angle_gamma   90.00
#
_symmetry.space_group_name_H-M   'P 1'
#
loop_
_entity.id
_entity.type
_entity.pdbx_description
1 polymer ?
#
loop_
_entity_poly.entity_id
_entity_poly.type
_entity_poly.pdbx_seq_one_letter_code
_entity_poly.pdbx_strand_id
1 'polypeptide(L)'
;MTAVFESHETPTVLGKVQAVVETLASQGPLGTVALARAAGLPKTTVRRLCAELVAWGVVEQIDGKYRIGRRLTELAQMAPPCKSLADEVQPFATDLFTQLRSPVTVLTPHGTQVRCIATVSSPTERTPHVMRGVRAPMHATAGGKAMLAFSPEELFAQVVSRPLVRLTPYTICSAKVLARQVREARLQGFATIRQETRIGHAAMAVPFHNRHGRLVGALAVKIPVQATDLSKYERALKAQAESISRSVA
;
A
#
# COMPACT_ATOMS: atom_id res chain seq x y z
N MET A 1 13.68 -5.70 -7.26
CA MET A 1 13.42 -7.14 -7.45
C MET A 1 11.97 -7.31 -7.88
N THR A 2 11.75 -7.99 -8.94
CA THR A 2 10.69 -7.96 -9.95
C THR A 2 9.33 -8.40 -9.41
N ALA A 3 8.29 -7.57 -9.57
CA ALA A 3 6.91 -8.01 -9.45
C ALA A 3 6.60 -8.87 -10.70
N VAL A 4 6.53 -10.19 -10.50
CA VAL A 4 6.13 -11.14 -11.54
C VAL A 4 4.61 -11.14 -11.58
N PHE A 5 4.04 -10.55 -12.64
CA PHE A 5 2.68 -10.83 -13.08
C PHE A 5 2.74 -12.14 -13.88
N GLU A 6 2.44 -13.27 -13.25
CA GLU A 6 2.10 -14.51 -13.95
C GLU A 6 0.59 -14.71 -13.93
N SER A 7 -0.07 -14.15 -14.95
CA SER A 7 -1.25 -14.76 -15.55
C SER A 7 -0.85 -15.18 -16.96
N HIS A 8 -1.01 -16.45 -17.28
CA HIS A 8 -0.72 -17.06 -18.59
C HIS A 8 -1.72 -16.66 -19.70
N GLU A 9 -2.24 -15.45 -19.64
CA GLU A 9 -2.93 -14.82 -20.76
C GLU A 9 -2.02 -13.76 -21.34
N THR A 10 -1.85 -13.77 -22.66
CA THR A 10 -1.10 -12.73 -23.38
C THR A 10 -1.70 -11.37 -22.97
N PRO A 11 -0.97 -10.48 -22.30
CA PRO A 11 -1.56 -9.27 -21.73
C PRO A 11 -2.19 -8.46 -22.85
N THR A 12 -3.42 -8.04 -22.66
CA THR A 12 -4.14 -7.17 -23.59
C THR A 12 -3.33 -5.90 -23.86
N VAL A 13 -3.62 -5.18 -24.96
CA VAL A 13 -2.93 -3.90 -25.23
C VAL A 13 -3.07 -2.96 -24.02
N LEU A 14 -4.26 -2.88 -23.44
CA LEU A 14 -4.52 -2.05 -22.27
C LEU A 14 -3.71 -2.51 -21.03
N GLY A 15 -3.59 -3.81 -20.80
CA GLY A 15 -2.75 -4.36 -19.72
C GLY A 15 -1.26 -4.06 -19.88
N LYS A 16 -0.77 -4.02 -21.14
CA LYS A 16 0.61 -3.61 -21.43
C LYS A 16 0.82 -2.11 -21.16
N VAL A 17 -0.15 -1.27 -21.55
CA VAL A 17 -0.13 0.18 -21.24
C VAL A 17 -0.12 0.41 -19.74
N GLN A 18 -1.01 -0.28 -19.01
CA GLN A 18 -1.08 -0.20 -17.54
C GLN A 18 0.27 -0.58 -16.91
N ALA A 19 0.90 -1.68 -17.33
CA ALA A 19 2.20 -2.10 -16.82
C ALA A 19 3.29 -1.04 -17.01
N VAL A 20 3.32 -0.38 -18.19
CA VAL A 20 4.27 0.71 -18.46
C VAL A 20 4.02 1.91 -17.55
N VAL A 21 2.77 2.38 -17.46
CA VAL A 21 2.40 3.56 -16.66
C VAL A 21 2.63 3.32 -15.16
N GLU A 22 2.22 2.18 -14.63
CA GLU A 22 2.43 1.83 -13.21
C GLU A 22 3.91 1.66 -12.85
N THR A 23 4.71 1.10 -13.78
CA THR A 23 6.16 1.01 -13.58
C THR A 23 6.80 2.39 -13.48
N LEU A 24 6.46 3.31 -14.39
CA LEU A 24 6.97 4.69 -14.35
C LEU A 24 6.50 5.44 -13.11
N ALA A 25 5.26 5.21 -12.67
CA ALA A 25 4.72 5.84 -11.47
C ALA A 25 5.42 5.35 -10.19
N SER A 26 5.83 4.08 -10.14
CA SER A 26 6.44 3.47 -8.94
C SER A 26 7.95 3.61 -8.86
N GLN A 27 8.65 3.64 -10.00
CA GLN A 27 10.12 3.63 -10.06
C GLN A 27 10.73 4.95 -10.53
N GLY A 28 9.88 5.91 -10.99
CA GLY A 28 10.35 7.17 -11.54
C GLY A 28 10.85 7.05 -12.99
N PRO A 29 11.66 8.01 -13.46
CA PRO A 29 12.13 8.07 -14.84
C PRO A 29 13.03 6.89 -15.22
N LEU A 30 12.68 6.15 -16.28
CA LEU A 30 13.40 4.97 -16.77
C LEU A 30 13.70 5.07 -18.27
N GLY A 31 14.89 4.63 -18.68
CA GLY A 31 15.21 4.40 -20.08
C GLY A 31 14.50 3.16 -20.64
N THR A 32 14.39 3.05 -21.97
CA THR A 32 13.62 1.98 -22.64
C THR A 32 13.97 0.56 -22.17
N VAL A 33 15.25 0.26 -21.96
CA VAL A 33 15.71 -1.08 -21.56
C VAL A 33 15.30 -1.40 -20.12
N ALA A 34 15.51 -0.45 -19.21
CA ALA A 34 15.13 -0.60 -17.79
C ALA A 34 13.61 -0.72 -17.65
N LEU A 35 12.85 0.10 -18.38
CA LEU A 35 11.39 0.07 -18.39
C LEU A 35 10.85 -1.26 -18.94
N ALA A 36 11.42 -1.76 -20.04
CA ALA A 36 11.03 -3.04 -20.64
C ALA A 36 11.25 -4.20 -19.66
N ARG A 37 12.39 -4.22 -18.99
CA ARG A 37 12.72 -5.22 -17.97
C ARG A 37 11.79 -5.12 -16.75
N ALA A 38 11.54 -3.93 -16.26
CA ALA A 38 10.72 -3.71 -15.07
C ALA A 38 9.22 -3.98 -15.32
N ALA A 39 8.73 -3.64 -16.53
CA ALA A 39 7.34 -3.89 -16.94
C ALA A 39 7.09 -5.33 -17.46
N GLY A 40 8.15 -6.16 -17.59
CA GLY A 40 8.03 -7.52 -18.12
C GLY A 40 7.60 -7.58 -19.60
N LEU A 41 7.94 -6.57 -20.40
CA LEU A 41 7.51 -6.43 -21.80
C LEU A 41 8.70 -6.42 -22.76
N PRO A 42 8.52 -6.90 -24.02
CA PRO A 42 9.54 -6.76 -25.06
C PRO A 42 9.88 -5.29 -25.31
N LYS A 43 11.19 -4.99 -25.55
CA LYS A 43 11.68 -3.63 -25.79
C LYS A 43 10.97 -2.94 -26.97
N THR A 44 10.67 -3.67 -28.03
CA THR A 44 9.94 -3.17 -29.20
C THR A 44 8.51 -2.74 -28.85
N THR A 45 7.83 -3.53 -28.02
CA THR A 45 6.47 -3.21 -27.50
C THR A 45 6.51 -1.95 -26.64
N VAL A 46 7.46 -1.86 -25.69
CA VAL A 46 7.60 -0.67 -24.83
C VAL A 46 7.88 0.57 -25.66
N ARG A 47 8.79 0.49 -26.65
CA ARG A 47 9.12 1.62 -27.52
C ARG A 47 7.87 2.12 -28.29
N ARG A 48 7.07 1.21 -28.84
CA ARG A 48 5.84 1.57 -29.56
C ARG A 48 4.81 2.19 -28.64
N LEU A 49 4.53 1.56 -27.51
CA LEU A 49 3.57 2.07 -26.53
C LEU A 49 4.00 3.44 -25.96
N CYS A 50 5.28 3.60 -25.64
CA CYS A 50 5.79 4.88 -25.16
C CYS A 50 5.67 5.98 -26.22
N ALA A 51 5.87 5.69 -27.50
CA ALA A 51 5.70 6.67 -28.56
C ALA A 51 4.24 7.17 -28.62
N GLU A 52 3.25 6.27 -28.54
CA GLU A 52 1.83 6.62 -28.49
C GLU A 52 1.46 7.40 -27.21
N LEU A 53 1.99 6.96 -26.05
CA LEU A 53 1.76 7.63 -24.76
C LEU A 53 2.41 9.01 -24.68
N VAL A 54 3.55 9.20 -25.36
CA VAL A 54 4.20 10.52 -25.48
C VAL A 54 3.38 11.43 -26.39
N ALA A 55 2.90 10.93 -27.53
CA ALA A 55 2.02 11.69 -28.40
C ALA A 55 0.72 12.13 -27.70
N TRP A 56 0.23 11.30 -26.76
CA TRP A 56 -0.94 11.63 -25.93
C TRP A 56 -0.62 12.54 -24.73
N GLY A 57 0.68 12.69 -24.37
CA GLY A 57 1.13 13.48 -23.22
C GLY A 57 1.01 12.76 -21.87
N VAL A 58 0.59 11.49 -21.86
CA VAL A 58 0.49 10.65 -20.65
C VAL A 58 1.87 10.24 -20.14
N VAL A 59 2.83 10.13 -21.05
CA VAL A 59 4.25 9.93 -20.78
C VAL A 59 5.04 11.07 -21.42
N GLU A 60 6.12 11.47 -20.81
CA GLU A 60 7.10 12.40 -21.37
C GLU A 60 8.45 11.70 -21.54
N GLN A 61 9.21 12.13 -22.55
CA GLN A 61 10.58 11.66 -22.74
C GLN A 61 11.55 12.84 -22.55
N ILE A 62 12.43 12.73 -21.54
CA ILE A 62 13.46 13.74 -21.25
C ILE A 62 14.78 12.99 -21.06
N ASP A 63 15.83 13.45 -21.72
CA ASP A 63 17.19 12.87 -21.67
C ASP A 63 17.21 11.36 -21.92
N GLY A 64 16.39 10.89 -22.89
CA GLY A 64 16.30 9.47 -23.24
C GLY A 64 15.54 8.60 -22.22
N LYS A 65 15.00 9.18 -21.16
CA LYS A 65 14.19 8.50 -20.14
C LYS A 65 12.72 8.87 -20.27
N TYR A 66 11.84 7.88 -20.05
CA TYR A 66 10.39 8.08 -19.95
C TYR A 66 10.02 8.36 -18.51
N ARG A 67 9.06 9.27 -18.32
CA ARG A 67 8.43 9.58 -17.02
C ARG A 67 6.94 9.83 -17.20
N ILE A 68 6.18 9.83 -16.12
CA ILE A 68 4.77 10.22 -16.14
C ILE A 68 4.63 11.67 -16.62
N GLY A 69 3.79 11.89 -17.61
CA GLY A 69 3.51 13.16 -18.23
C GLY A 69 2.40 13.97 -17.53
N ARG A 70 2.32 15.26 -17.82
CA ARG A 70 1.38 16.21 -17.20
C ARG A 70 -0.08 15.91 -17.55
N ARG A 71 -0.34 15.26 -18.67
CA ARG A 71 -1.71 14.97 -19.14
C ARG A 71 -2.53 14.18 -18.11
N LEU A 72 -1.90 13.28 -17.35
CA LEU A 72 -2.60 12.57 -16.28
C LEU A 72 -3.08 13.48 -15.16
N THR A 73 -2.29 14.50 -14.82
CA THR A 73 -2.70 15.50 -13.82
C THR A 73 -3.84 16.36 -14.34
N GLU A 74 -3.79 16.78 -15.60
CA GLU A 74 -4.87 17.55 -16.24
C GLU A 74 -6.17 16.77 -16.26
N LEU A 75 -6.13 15.49 -16.69
CA LEU A 75 -7.29 14.61 -16.70
C LEU A 75 -7.87 14.39 -15.29
N ALA A 76 -7.00 14.21 -14.29
CA ALA A 76 -7.44 14.07 -12.91
C ALA A 76 -8.13 15.33 -12.36
N GLN A 77 -7.69 16.54 -12.79
CA GLN A 77 -8.33 17.79 -12.42
C GLN A 77 -9.69 18.01 -13.09
N MET A 78 -9.93 17.38 -14.24
CA MET A 78 -11.22 17.43 -14.96
C MET A 78 -12.23 16.40 -14.41
N ALA A 79 -11.76 15.43 -13.63
CA ALA A 79 -12.66 14.49 -12.96
C ALA A 79 -13.54 15.26 -11.96
N PRO A 80 -14.84 14.91 -11.84
CA PRO A 80 -15.68 15.50 -10.79
C PRO A 80 -14.97 15.36 -9.44
N PRO A 81 -15.09 16.35 -8.52
CA PRO A 81 -14.47 16.29 -7.22
C PRO A 81 -15.10 15.15 -6.41
N CYS A 82 -14.65 13.94 -6.67
CA CYS A 82 -14.91 12.80 -5.79
C CYS A 82 -13.95 12.94 -4.63
N LYS A 83 -14.47 13.17 -3.43
CA LYS A 83 -13.67 13.00 -2.21
C LYS A 83 -13.12 11.58 -2.26
N SER A 84 -11.82 11.47 -2.46
CA SER A 84 -11.19 10.15 -2.40
C SER A 84 -11.23 9.65 -0.96
N LEU A 85 -11.26 8.35 -0.75
CA LEU A 85 -11.11 7.79 0.60
C LEU A 85 -9.90 8.41 1.33
N ALA A 86 -8.83 8.72 0.60
CA ALA A 86 -7.66 9.40 1.17
C ALA A 86 -8.00 10.77 1.75
N ASP A 87 -8.82 11.57 1.07
CA ASP A 87 -9.23 12.89 1.53
C ASP A 87 -10.18 12.79 2.73
N GLU A 88 -11.03 11.77 2.74
CA GLU A 88 -11.95 11.51 3.86
C GLU A 88 -11.21 11.09 5.13
N VAL A 89 -10.15 10.27 5.01
CA VAL A 89 -9.42 9.73 6.17
C VAL A 89 -8.26 10.62 6.63
N GLN A 90 -7.82 11.57 5.80
CA GLN A 90 -6.67 12.45 6.11
C GLN A 90 -6.84 13.24 7.41
N PRO A 91 -8.00 13.85 7.73
CA PRO A 91 -8.19 14.56 9.00
C PRO A 91 -7.96 13.65 10.21
N PHE A 92 -8.53 12.45 10.21
CA PHE A 92 -8.40 11.48 11.29
C PHE A 92 -6.94 11.01 11.49
N ALA A 93 -6.20 10.82 10.39
CA ALA A 93 -4.78 10.50 10.45
C ALA A 93 -3.95 11.66 11.04
N THR A 94 -4.33 12.90 10.74
CA THR A 94 -3.68 14.12 11.26
C THR A 94 -3.94 14.27 12.76
N ASP A 95 -5.19 14.05 13.21
CA ASP A 95 -5.55 14.10 14.62
C ASP A 95 -4.81 13.04 15.43
N LEU A 96 -4.75 11.81 14.90
CA LEU A 96 -4.01 10.72 15.54
C LEU A 96 -2.51 11.01 15.63
N PHE A 97 -1.93 11.59 14.59
CA PHE A 97 -0.53 12.04 14.61
C PHE A 97 -0.30 13.12 15.66
N THR A 98 -1.20 14.09 15.76
CA THR A 98 -1.12 15.17 16.76
C THR A 98 -1.18 14.62 18.18
N GLN A 99 -2.05 13.63 18.43
CA GLN A 99 -2.23 12.98 19.72
C GLN A 99 -1.03 12.11 20.13
N LEU A 100 -0.53 11.29 19.20
CA LEU A 100 0.51 10.28 19.52
C LEU A 100 1.94 10.75 19.22
N ARG A 101 2.10 11.82 18.43
CA ARG A 101 3.40 12.31 17.92
C ARG A 101 4.23 11.19 17.26
N SER A 102 3.54 10.28 16.59
CA SER A 102 4.12 9.13 15.92
C SER A 102 3.54 9.02 14.50
N PRO A 103 4.35 8.65 13.49
CA PRO A 103 3.88 8.52 12.11
C PRO A 103 2.65 7.62 11.99
N VAL A 104 1.67 8.13 11.27
CA VAL A 104 0.40 7.46 10.98
C VAL A 104 0.32 7.14 9.50
N THR A 105 -0.21 5.99 9.17
CA THR A 105 -0.40 5.51 7.80
C THR A 105 -1.78 4.92 7.64
N VAL A 106 -2.45 5.27 6.56
CA VAL A 106 -3.73 4.65 6.17
C VAL A 106 -3.49 3.72 4.99
N LEU A 107 -3.92 2.49 5.14
CA LEU A 107 -3.69 1.40 4.20
C LEU A 107 -5.02 0.84 3.71
N THR A 108 -5.10 0.49 2.43
CA THR A 108 -6.24 -0.22 1.83
C THR A 108 -5.78 -1.56 1.24
N PRO A 109 -6.68 -2.56 1.11
CA PRO A 109 -6.34 -3.80 0.44
C PRO A 109 -6.13 -3.58 -1.05
N HIS A 110 -5.15 -4.29 -1.63
CA HIS A 110 -4.87 -4.31 -3.06
C HIS A 110 -4.40 -5.72 -3.47
N GLY A 111 -5.32 -6.60 -3.78
CA GLY A 111 -5.04 -8.04 -3.94
C GLY A 111 -4.43 -8.60 -2.65
N THR A 112 -3.29 -9.28 -2.75
CA THR A 112 -2.54 -9.83 -1.60
C THR A 112 -1.57 -8.83 -0.94
N GLN A 113 -1.65 -7.57 -1.33
CA GLN A 113 -0.84 -6.46 -0.82
C GLN A 113 -1.71 -5.42 -0.13
N VAL A 114 -1.09 -4.58 0.66
CA VAL A 114 -1.66 -3.30 1.12
C VAL A 114 -1.14 -2.17 0.26
N ARG A 115 -1.95 -1.13 0.05
CA ARG A 115 -1.54 0.12 -0.58
C ARG A 115 -1.69 1.27 0.41
N CYS A 116 -0.66 2.06 0.57
CA CYS A 116 -0.72 3.30 1.35
C CYS A 116 -1.51 4.36 0.59
N ILE A 117 -2.58 4.88 1.17
CA ILE A 117 -3.41 5.95 0.59
C ILE A 117 -3.17 7.31 1.26
N ALA A 118 -2.77 7.32 2.52
CA ALA A 118 -2.43 8.53 3.25
C ALA A 118 -1.31 8.25 4.27
N THR A 119 -0.50 9.26 4.54
CA THR A 119 0.53 9.21 5.60
C THR A 119 0.68 10.59 6.22
N VAL A 120 0.87 10.61 7.54
CA VAL A 120 1.17 11.82 8.31
C VAL A 120 2.40 11.54 9.16
N SER A 121 3.41 12.37 9.02
CA SER A 121 4.68 12.25 9.76
C SER A 121 5.31 13.62 9.95
N SER A 122 6.26 13.72 10.89
CA SER A 122 7.08 14.91 11.03
C SER A 122 7.96 15.13 9.80
N PRO A 123 8.21 16.38 9.37
CA PRO A 123 9.13 16.67 8.27
C PRO A 123 10.55 16.14 8.49
N THR A 124 10.96 15.98 9.75
CA THR A 124 12.26 15.43 10.16
C THR A 124 12.32 13.92 10.09
N GLU A 125 11.17 13.24 10.03
CA GLU A 125 11.07 11.78 10.00
C GLU A 125 11.05 11.28 8.56
N ARG A 126 12.23 11.15 7.97
CA ARG A 126 12.41 10.59 6.63
C ARG A 126 12.18 9.06 6.66
N THR A 127 10.95 8.64 6.38
CA THR A 127 10.64 7.21 6.22
C THR A 127 10.17 6.96 4.77
N PRO A 128 11.08 6.75 3.81
CA PRO A 128 10.77 6.70 2.38
C PRO A 128 9.81 5.59 1.94
N HIS A 129 9.59 4.57 2.77
CA HIS A 129 8.85 3.37 2.37
C HIS A 129 7.39 3.37 2.77
N VAL A 130 6.87 4.46 3.34
CA VAL A 130 5.46 4.60 3.70
C VAL A 130 4.88 5.83 3.01
N MET A 131 5.24 6.00 1.74
CA MET A 131 4.69 7.08 0.93
C MET A 131 3.36 6.66 0.30
N ARG A 132 2.49 7.65 0.05
CA ARG A 132 1.25 7.43 -0.71
C ARG A 132 1.53 6.71 -2.02
N GLY A 133 0.75 5.66 -2.33
CA GLY A 133 0.90 4.81 -3.50
C GLY A 133 1.81 3.59 -3.30
N VAL A 134 2.68 3.57 -2.30
CA VAL A 134 3.55 2.42 -2.01
C VAL A 134 2.72 1.21 -1.61
N ARG A 135 3.11 0.06 -2.14
CA ARG A 135 2.51 -1.25 -1.84
C ARG A 135 3.47 -2.10 -1.00
N ALA A 136 2.90 -2.92 -0.14
CA ALA A 136 3.66 -3.86 0.68
C ALA A 136 2.88 -5.17 0.89
N PRO A 137 3.56 -6.32 1.11
CA PRO A 137 2.89 -7.59 1.36
C PRO A 137 2.02 -7.55 2.62
N MET A 138 0.80 -8.10 2.56
CA MET A 138 -0.11 -8.15 3.73
C MET A 138 0.50 -8.89 4.91
N HIS A 139 1.19 -10.01 4.67
CA HIS A 139 1.76 -10.83 5.75
C HIS A 139 2.83 -10.13 6.58
N ALA A 140 3.52 -9.14 6.01
CA ALA A 140 4.64 -8.47 6.66
C ALA A 140 4.28 -7.11 7.28
N THR A 141 3.04 -6.63 7.13
CA THR A 141 2.59 -5.32 7.61
C THR A 141 1.54 -5.43 8.71
N ALA A 142 1.56 -4.53 9.70
CA ALA A 142 0.55 -4.50 10.75
C ALA A 142 -0.86 -4.29 10.15
N GLY A 143 -1.01 -3.34 9.22
CA GLY A 143 -2.28 -3.11 8.55
C GLY A 143 -2.74 -4.30 7.72
N GLY A 144 -1.83 -5.01 7.05
CA GLY A 144 -2.16 -6.21 6.30
C GLY A 144 -2.67 -7.34 7.21
N LYS A 145 -1.99 -7.60 8.32
CA LYS A 145 -2.42 -8.59 9.32
C LYS A 145 -3.76 -8.20 9.96
N ALA A 146 -3.96 -6.92 10.29
CA ALA A 146 -5.23 -6.41 10.79
C ALA A 146 -6.36 -6.60 9.76
N MET A 147 -6.13 -6.28 8.48
CA MET A 147 -7.13 -6.51 7.44
C MET A 147 -7.41 -7.99 7.21
N LEU A 148 -6.40 -8.87 7.19
CA LEU A 148 -6.58 -10.32 7.07
C LEU A 148 -7.43 -10.89 8.20
N ALA A 149 -7.35 -10.32 9.40
CA ALA A 149 -8.14 -10.76 10.55
C ALA A 149 -9.65 -10.54 10.36
N PHE A 150 -10.05 -9.56 9.55
CA PHE A 150 -11.46 -9.18 9.32
C PHE A 150 -11.90 -9.33 7.86
N SER A 151 -11.06 -9.92 7.03
CA SER A 151 -11.38 -10.29 5.64
C SER A 151 -11.95 -11.71 5.55
N PRO A 152 -12.62 -12.07 4.44
CA PRO A 152 -12.97 -13.45 4.13
C PRO A 152 -11.73 -14.36 4.09
N GLU A 153 -11.93 -15.65 4.40
CA GLU A 153 -10.83 -16.63 4.47
C GLU A 153 -10.12 -16.84 3.14
N GLU A 154 -10.82 -16.60 2.03
CA GLU A 154 -10.28 -16.69 0.67
C GLU A 154 -9.10 -15.72 0.47
N LEU A 155 -9.14 -14.53 1.08
CA LEU A 155 -8.02 -13.59 0.98
C LEU A 155 -6.79 -14.13 1.71
N PHE A 156 -6.96 -14.74 2.89
CA PHE A 156 -5.86 -15.38 3.60
C PHE A 156 -5.28 -16.53 2.75
N ALA A 157 -6.15 -17.39 2.19
CA ALA A 157 -5.74 -18.48 1.31
C ALA A 157 -4.94 -17.97 0.10
N GLN A 158 -5.38 -16.88 -0.54
CA GLN A 158 -4.64 -16.22 -1.63
C GLN A 158 -3.27 -15.68 -1.18
N VAL A 159 -3.16 -15.10 0.01
CA VAL A 159 -1.88 -14.60 0.53
C VAL A 159 -0.88 -15.73 0.75
N VAL A 160 -1.32 -16.88 1.25
CA VAL A 160 -0.45 -18.02 1.56
C VAL A 160 -0.29 -19.04 0.42
N SER A 161 -1.01 -18.85 -0.70
CA SER A 161 -0.90 -19.73 -1.89
C SER A 161 0.46 -19.61 -2.59
N ARG A 162 1.22 -18.54 -2.31
CA ARG A 162 2.57 -18.32 -2.82
C ARG A 162 3.56 -18.18 -1.66
N PRO A 163 4.85 -18.42 -1.89
CA PRO A 163 5.87 -18.22 -0.87
C PRO A 163 5.83 -16.79 -0.30
N LEU A 164 5.74 -16.67 1.02
CA LEU A 164 5.75 -15.39 1.71
C LEU A 164 7.14 -14.75 1.60
N VAL A 165 7.21 -13.57 1.00
CA VAL A 165 8.47 -12.87 0.72
C VAL A 165 9.13 -12.43 2.03
N ARG A 166 10.39 -12.79 2.22
CA ARG A 166 11.21 -12.36 3.35
C ARG A 166 11.81 -10.98 3.08
N LEU A 167 11.38 -9.97 3.81
CA LEU A 167 11.89 -8.60 3.72
C LEU A 167 13.03 -8.36 4.72
N THR A 168 12.98 -9.04 5.87
CA THR A 168 14.00 -9.00 6.93
C THR A 168 14.16 -10.39 7.55
N PRO A 169 15.18 -10.64 8.39
CA PRO A 169 15.28 -11.87 9.16
C PRO A 169 14.07 -12.14 10.08
N TYR A 170 13.32 -11.11 10.46
CA TYR A 170 12.16 -11.18 11.36
C TYR A 170 10.82 -11.34 10.63
N THR A 171 10.80 -11.25 9.31
CA THR A 171 9.55 -11.42 8.52
C THR A 171 8.96 -12.81 8.73
N ILE A 172 7.67 -12.86 9.08
CA ILE A 172 6.92 -14.11 9.20
C ILE A 172 6.68 -14.69 7.82
N CYS A 173 7.34 -15.83 7.52
CA CYS A 173 7.22 -16.56 6.25
C CYS A 173 6.50 -17.91 6.41
N SER A 174 6.02 -18.26 7.61
CA SER A 174 5.26 -19.46 7.86
C SER A 174 3.75 -19.16 7.86
N ALA A 175 2.99 -19.83 6.98
CA ALA A 175 1.53 -19.70 6.93
C ALA A 175 0.87 -20.05 8.28
N LYS A 176 1.39 -21.06 8.99
CA LYS A 176 0.89 -21.46 10.33
C LYS A 176 1.08 -20.36 11.37
N VAL A 177 2.25 -19.71 11.37
CA VAL A 177 2.54 -18.61 12.30
C VAL A 177 1.70 -17.39 11.94
N LEU A 178 1.59 -17.05 10.65
CA LEU A 178 0.72 -15.96 10.18
C LEU A 178 -0.74 -16.21 10.57
N ALA A 179 -1.27 -17.40 10.38
CA ALA A 179 -2.63 -17.75 10.77
C ALA A 179 -2.89 -17.58 12.28
N ARG A 180 -1.91 -17.92 13.13
CA ARG A 180 -2.00 -17.66 14.57
C ARG A 180 -2.08 -16.17 14.86
N GLN A 181 -1.18 -15.36 14.28
CA GLN A 181 -1.18 -13.90 14.48
C GLN A 181 -2.46 -13.22 13.96
N VAL A 182 -3.01 -13.69 12.84
CA VAL A 182 -4.29 -13.20 12.30
C VAL A 182 -5.45 -13.54 13.25
N ARG A 183 -5.48 -14.74 13.85
CA ARG A 183 -6.49 -15.07 14.86
C ARG A 183 -6.36 -14.23 16.13
N GLU A 184 -5.13 -14.02 16.61
CA GLU A 184 -4.84 -13.12 17.73
C GLU A 184 -5.32 -11.69 17.42
N ALA A 185 -5.03 -11.18 16.23
CA ALA A 185 -5.49 -9.87 15.79
C ALA A 185 -7.02 -9.77 15.72
N ARG A 186 -7.72 -10.85 15.31
CA ARG A 186 -9.20 -10.89 15.32
C ARG A 186 -9.77 -10.78 16.73
N LEU A 187 -9.14 -11.44 17.71
CA LEU A 187 -9.59 -11.40 19.12
C LEU A 187 -9.31 -10.05 19.78
N GLN A 188 -8.14 -9.46 19.50
CA GLN A 188 -7.68 -8.21 20.12
C GLN A 188 -8.24 -6.95 19.42
N GLY A 189 -8.63 -7.06 18.15
CA GLY A 189 -9.05 -5.96 17.30
C GLY A 189 -7.91 -5.15 16.71
N PHE A 190 -6.67 -5.60 16.85
CA PHE A 190 -5.48 -4.96 16.28
C PHE A 190 -4.40 -5.97 15.92
N ALA A 191 -3.45 -5.56 15.08
CA ALA A 191 -2.26 -6.34 14.80
C ALA A 191 -1.00 -5.50 15.02
N THR A 192 0.11 -6.17 15.33
CA THR A 192 1.43 -5.55 15.45
C THR A 192 2.45 -6.25 14.57
N ILE A 193 3.47 -5.50 14.19
CA ILE A 193 4.70 -6.05 13.62
C ILE A 193 5.91 -5.49 14.37
N ARG A 194 6.96 -6.31 14.46
CA ARG A 194 8.26 -5.87 14.97
C ARG A 194 9.35 -6.25 14.00
N GLN A 195 9.93 -5.25 13.35
CA GLN A 195 11.04 -5.38 12.40
C GLN A 195 10.75 -6.27 11.17
N GLU A 196 9.50 -6.59 10.87
CA GLU A 196 9.14 -7.51 9.78
C GLU A 196 9.26 -6.88 8.39
N THR A 197 8.97 -5.58 8.26
CA THR A 197 9.13 -4.83 7.00
C THR A 197 10.52 -4.22 6.86
N ARG A 198 11.13 -3.82 7.97
CA ARG A 198 12.45 -3.19 8.06
C ARG A 198 12.99 -3.30 9.48
N ILE A 199 14.30 -3.50 9.60
CA ILE A 199 15.02 -3.47 10.89
C ILE A 199 14.82 -2.11 11.56
N GLY A 200 14.58 -2.12 12.87
CA GLY A 200 14.34 -0.92 13.67
C GLY A 200 12.94 -0.32 13.49
N HIS A 201 12.02 -1.00 12.78
CA HIS A 201 10.65 -0.55 12.59
C HIS A 201 9.64 -1.48 13.26
N ALA A 202 8.76 -0.91 14.07
CA ALA A 202 7.60 -1.60 14.62
C ALA A 202 6.34 -0.75 14.39
N ALA A 203 5.22 -1.40 14.21
CA ALA A 203 3.94 -0.74 13.97
C ALA A 203 2.79 -1.51 14.60
N MET A 204 1.75 -0.78 14.96
CA MET A 204 0.45 -1.30 15.38
C MET A 204 -0.61 -0.80 14.42
N ALA A 205 -1.61 -1.61 14.11
CA ALA A 205 -2.70 -1.22 13.23
C ALA A 205 -4.04 -1.81 13.69
N VAL A 206 -5.09 -1.05 13.43
CA VAL A 206 -6.48 -1.47 13.60
C VAL A 206 -7.21 -1.41 12.26
N PRO A 207 -8.14 -2.33 11.98
CA PRO A 207 -8.99 -2.24 10.79
C PRO A 207 -10.03 -1.13 10.97
N PHE A 208 -10.48 -0.55 9.87
CA PHE A 208 -11.67 0.29 9.85
C PHE A 208 -12.63 -0.17 8.75
N HIS A 209 -13.90 0.05 8.98
CA HIS A 209 -14.99 -0.41 8.15
C HIS A 209 -15.76 0.81 7.62
N ASN A 210 -16.60 0.62 6.62
CA ASN A 210 -17.55 1.65 6.27
C ASN A 210 -18.82 1.53 7.16
N ARG A 211 -19.75 2.47 7.00
CA ARG A 211 -21.04 2.47 7.74
C ARG A 211 -21.89 1.22 7.51
N HIS A 212 -21.59 0.41 6.48
CA HIS A 212 -22.26 -0.86 6.19
C HIS A 212 -21.53 -2.06 6.81
N GLY A 213 -20.51 -1.83 7.64
CA GLY A 213 -19.71 -2.88 8.26
C GLY A 213 -18.71 -3.58 7.33
N ARG A 214 -18.53 -3.11 6.09
CA ARG A 214 -17.55 -3.67 5.16
C ARG A 214 -16.16 -3.14 5.48
N LEU A 215 -15.18 -4.03 5.57
CA LEU A 215 -13.77 -3.67 5.73
C LEU A 215 -13.30 -2.79 4.57
N VAL A 216 -12.77 -1.61 4.87
CA VAL A 216 -12.27 -0.64 3.89
C VAL A 216 -10.75 -0.54 3.93
N GLY A 217 -10.16 -0.63 5.14
CA GLY A 217 -8.73 -0.49 5.29
C GLY A 217 -8.24 -0.69 6.71
N ALA A 218 -7.03 -0.24 6.96
CA ALA A 218 -6.43 -0.22 8.29
C ALA A 218 -5.71 1.09 8.56
N LEU A 219 -5.86 1.58 9.80
CA LEU A 219 -5.13 2.71 10.34
C LEU A 219 -3.94 2.17 11.14
N ALA A 220 -2.73 2.58 10.79
CA ALA A 220 -1.50 2.11 11.41
C ALA A 220 -0.69 3.26 12.00
N VAL A 221 -0.02 3.00 13.11
CA VAL A 221 0.90 3.93 13.76
C VAL A 221 2.24 3.24 14.00
N LYS A 222 3.33 3.99 13.82
CA LYS A 222 4.66 3.53 14.23
C LYS A 222 4.74 3.51 15.75
N ILE A 223 5.32 2.43 16.30
CA ILE A 223 5.56 2.28 17.73
C ILE A 223 7.06 2.06 17.99
N PRO A 224 7.56 2.36 19.19
CA PRO A 224 8.92 1.97 19.56
C PRO A 224 9.09 0.45 19.52
N VAL A 225 10.23 -0.02 19.01
CA VAL A 225 10.49 -1.48 18.85
C VAL A 225 10.42 -2.23 20.17
N GLN A 226 10.90 -1.61 21.26
CA GLN A 226 10.92 -2.17 22.61
C GLN A 226 9.66 -1.85 23.44
N ALA A 227 8.65 -1.18 22.86
CA ALA A 227 7.46 -0.85 23.64
C ALA A 227 6.74 -2.12 24.10
N THR A 228 6.56 -2.24 25.42
CA THR A 228 5.81 -3.33 26.09
C THR A 228 4.37 -2.91 26.37
N ASP A 229 4.15 -1.66 26.78
CA ASP A 229 2.82 -1.10 26.95
C ASP A 229 2.37 -0.41 25.64
N LEU A 230 1.34 -0.97 25.02
CA LEU A 230 0.72 -0.49 23.78
C LEU A 230 -0.65 0.15 24.04
N SER A 231 -1.12 0.22 25.27
CA SER A 231 -2.48 0.61 25.63
C SER A 231 -2.88 2.00 25.12
N LYS A 232 -1.96 2.96 25.13
CA LYS A 232 -2.20 4.30 24.60
C LYS A 232 -2.41 4.32 23.09
N TYR A 233 -1.62 3.50 22.35
CA TYR A 233 -1.74 3.39 20.89
C TYR A 233 -3.02 2.66 20.51
N GLU A 234 -3.35 1.58 21.22
CA GLU A 234 -4.57 0.79 21.01
C GLU A 234 -5.82 1.65 21.18
N ARG A 235 -5.96 2.36 22.31
CA ARG A 235 -7.11 3.22 22.56
C ARG A 235 -7.25 4.31 21.51
N ALA A 236 -6.17 5.01 21.18
CA ALA A 236 -6.21 6.08 20.20
C ALA A 236 -6.55 5.58 18.80
N LEU A 237 -5.95 4.46 18.37
CA LEU A 237 -6.22 3.84 17.06
C LEU A 237 -7.68 3.36 16.95
N LYS A 238 -8.20 2.65 17.97
CA LYS A 238 -9.59 2.16 17.98
C LYS A 238 -10.58 3.31 17.91
N ALA A 239 -10.41 4.36 18.72
CA ALA A 239 -11.27 5.54 18.71
C ALA A 239 -11.29 6.24 17.34
N GLN A 240 -10.14 6.41 16.71
CA GLN A 240 -10.06 7.01 15.37
C GLN A 240 -10.64 6.09 14.29
N ALA A 241 -10.39 4.78 14.35
CA ALA A 241 -10.96 3.82 13.40
C ALA A 241 -12.50 3.80 13.47
N GLU A 242 -13.09 3.91 14.65
CA GLU A 242 -14.53 4.06 14.83
C GLU A 242 -15.05 5.39 14.24
N SER A 243 -14.31 6.48 14.42
CA SER A 243 -14.67 7.78 13.84
C SER A 243 -14.62 7.76 12.32
N ILE A 244 -13.60 7.13 11.73
CA ILE A 244 -13.50 6.88 10.28
C ILE A 244 -14.69 6.04 9.82
N SER A 245 -15.03 4.95 10.54
CA SER A 245 -16.11 4.03 10.17
C SER A 245 -17.48 4.69 10.13
N ARG A 246 -17.70 5.72 10.91
CA ARG A 246 -18.93 6.55 10.86
C ARG A 246 -18.93 7.55 9.69
N SER A 247 -17.77 7.99 9.25
CA SER A 247 -17.61 9.01 8.21
C SER A 247 -17.59 8.43 6.79
N VAL A 248 -16.98 7.25 6.60
CA VAL A 248 -16.78 6.64 5.29
C VAL A 248 -18.03 5.89 4.83
N ALA A 249 -18.43 6.14 3.57
CA ALA A 249 -19.62 5.57 2.94
C ALA A 249 -19.46 4.11 2.48
#